data_674b20649db59870bdca203f6a4a189c
#
_entry.id   674b20649db59870bdca203f6a4a189c
#
_cell.length_a   1.000
_cell.length_b   1.000
_cell.length_c   1.000
_cell.angle_alpha   90.00
_cell.angle_beta   90.00
_cell.angle_gamma   90.00
#
_symmetry.space_group_name_H-M   'P 1'
#
loop_
_entity.id
_entity.type
_entity.pdbx_description
1 polymer ?
#
loop_
_entity_poly.entity_id
_entity_poly.type
_entity_poly.pdbx_seq_one_letter_code
_entity_poly.pdbx_strand_id
1 'polypeptide(L)'
;MDIPMAITRRNATAPDSRSGWHVHGGMYVIGVGGVGLYQEEGKPAIIIRKGDVIQIPAGVKHWHGSTKDSWFQQIVVYEKNWKPVAGSDTHAGGEITAEEFASLKMIENPDRVKKHDASLMFDRGEKPVKFPTFNGEVYRTNVVTVENEAGSPGMHYVVFPEGIYNAWHSHEGGQILIVTDGTGYHQIKGGQVEELHVGDVAFCPPDTTHWHGGSLYGTFAHIAINTNPEKPGVTWYEMMSEEDYRKITQGE
;
A
#
# COMPACT_ATOMS: atom_id res chain seq x y z
N MET A 1 -10.21 -11.48 20.97
CA MET A 1 -9.40 -11.87 19.79
C MET A 1 -8.52 -10.68 19.46
N ASP A 2 -7.24 -10.73 19.88
CA ASP A 2 -6.28 -9.70 19.49
C ASP A 2 -5.94 -9.94 18.03
N ILE A 3 -6.51 -9.14 17.14
CA ILE A 3 -6.14 -9.13 15.74
C ILE A 3 -5.01 -8.10 15.63
N PRO A 4 -3.75 -8.50 15.54
CA PRO A 4 -2.66 -7.57 15.28
C PRO A 4 -2.72 -7.20 13.80
N MET A 5 -3.50 -6.20 13.48
CA MET A 5 -3.67 -5.73 12.12
C MET A 5 -2.70 -4.58 11.83
N ALA A 6 -2.04 -4.67 10.69
CA ALA A 6 -1.59 -3.44 10.04
C ALA A 6 -2.86 -2.61 9.75
N ILE A 7 -2.99 -1.48 10.42
CA ILE A 7 -4.12 -0.58 10.19
C ILE A 7 -3.75 0.30 9.01
N THR A 8 -4.60 0.31 7.98
CA THR A 8 -4.46 1.23 6.86
C THR A 8 -5.48 2.36 7.00
N ARG A 9 -5.05 3.58 6.69
CA ARG A 9 -5.94 4.75 6.60
C ARG A 9 -5.67 5.51 5.31
N ARG A 10 -6.71 6.00 4.69
CA ARG A 10 -6.62 6.95 3.58
C ARG A 10 -6.95 8.34 4.09
N ASN A 11 -6.05 9.27 3.89
CA ASN A 11 -6.19 10.66 4.28
C ASN A 11 -6.03 11.57 3.07
N ALA A 12 -6.78 12.67 3.05
CA ALA A 12 -6.60 13.76 2.10
C ALA A 12 -6.37 15.04 2.89
N THR A 13 -5.32 15.77 2.53
CA THR A 13 -4.90 17.03 3.17
C THR A 13 -5.09 18.16 2.16
N ALA A 14 -5.79 19.21 2.55
CA ALA A 14 -5.97 20.40 1.72
C ALA A 14 -4.62 21.13 1.49
N PRO A 15 -4.50 21.95 0.45
CA PRO A 15 -3.32 22.79 0.25
C PRO A 15 -2.96 23.58 1.54
N ASP A 16 -1.68 23.73 1.78
CA ASP A 16 -1.12 24.43 2.96
C ASP A 16 -1.50 23.82 4.34
N SER A 17 -1.94 22.55 4.34
CA SER A 17 -2.31 21.84 5.57
C SER A 17 -1.21 20.85 5.96
N ARG A 18 -0.88 20.83 7.25
CA ARG A 18 0.17 19.97 7.81
C ARG A 18 -0.16 19.59 9.25
N SER A 19 0.40 18.47 9.67
CA SER A 19 0.42 18.13 11.10
C SER A 19 1.44 19.00 11.83
N GLY A 20 1.31 19.10 13.15
CA GLY A 20 2.42 19.57 13.99
C GLY A 20 3.51 18.48 14.09
N TRP A 21 4.62 18.83 14.72
CA TRP A 21 5.67 17.89 15.09
C TRP A 21 5.12 16.82 16.02
N HIS A 22 5.35 15.56 15.70
CA HIS A 22 4.88 14.43 16.50
C HIS A 22 5.83 13.23 16.41
N VAL A 23 5.62 12.29 17.32
CA VAL A 23 6.38 11.02 17.42
C VAL A 23 5.38 9.89 17.62
N HIS A 24 5.59 8.77 16.95
CA HIS A 24 4.80 7.54 17.13
C HIS A 24 5.61 6.29 16.82
N GLY A 25 4.97 5.11 16.82
CA GLY A 25 5.56 3.86 16.32
C GLY A 25 5.81 3.89 14.81
N GLY A 26 6.41 2.84 14.26
CA GLY A 26 6.74 2.77 12.84
C GLY A 26 5.52 2.90 11.93
N MET A 27 5.68 3.60 10.81
CA MET A 27 4.63 3.86 9.84
C MET A 27 5.20 4.01 8.43
N TYR A 28 4.40 3.66 7.44
CA TYR A 28 4.67 3.97 6.04
C TYR A 28 3.65 4.98 5.53
N VAL A 29 4.12 5.99 4.81
CA VAL A 29 3.30 6.95 4.07
C VAL A 29 3.45 6.67 2.59
N ILE A 30 2.35 6.35 1.93
CA ILE A 30 2.28 6.07 0.50
C ILE A 30 1.54 7.22 -0.18
N GLY A 31 2.22 7.98 -1.04
CA GLY A 31 1.59 9.03 -1.84
C GLY A 31 0.71 8.43 -2.93
N VAL A 32 -0.58 8.79 -2.94
CA VAL A 32 -1.53 8.29 -3.96
C VAL A 32 -2.08 9.38 -4.86
N GLY A 33 -1.91 10.65 -4.49
CA GLY A 33 -2.34 11.79 -5.33
C GLY A 33 -1.86 13.14 -4.81
N GLY A 34 -1.73 14.10 -5.70
CA GLY A 34 -1.22 15.43 -5.37
C GLY A 34 0.25 15.44 -4.97
N VAL A 35 0.65 16.47 -4.20
CA VAL A 35 2.03 16.65 -3.74
C VAL A 35 2.05 16.90 -2.24
N GLY A 36 2.72 16.01 -1.53
CA GLY A 36 2.92 16.08 -0.08
C GLY A 36 4.33 16.43 0.31
N LEU A 37 4.50 16.64 1.60
CA LEU A 37 5.77 16.87 2.27
C LEU A 37 5.88 15.97 3.50
N TYR A 38 7.09 15.53 3.75
CA TYR A 38 7.49 14.86 4.98
C TYR A 38 8.81 15.46 5.46
N GLN A 39 8.94 15.69 6.75
CA GLN A 39 10.21 16.17 7.31
C GLN A 39 10.46 15.55 8.67
N GLU A 40 11.68 15.03 8.84
CA GLU A 40 12.24 14.71 10.16
C GLU A 40 12.92 15.92 10.76
N GLU A 41 12.91 16.01 12.09
CA GLU A 41 13.58 17.11 12.79
C GLU A 41 15.04 17.22 12.38
N GLY A 42 15.46 18.42 12.01
CA GLY A 42 16.83 18.73 11.59
C GLY A 42 17.21 18.31 10.16
N LYS A 43 16.27 17.71 9.39
CA LYS A 43 16.52 17.32 8.00
C LYS A 43 15.75 18.21 7.00
N PRO A 44 16.14 18.23 5.72
CA PRO A 44 15.32 18.85 4.66
C PRO A 44 13.94 18.16 4.53
N ALA A 45 12.93 18.90 4.11
CA ALA A 45 11.63 18.33 3.79
C ALA A 45 11.68 17.56 2.47
N ILE A 46 11.16 16.34 2.47
CA ILE A 46 11.08 15.45 1.30
C ILE A 46 9.73 15.68 0.60
N ILE A 47 9.78 15.91 -0.71
CA ILE A 47 8.59 16.02 -1.56
C ILE A 47 8.06 14.63 -1.87
N ILE A 48 6.79 14.38 -1.51
CA ILE A 48 6.10 13.11 -1.76
C ILE A 48 5.17 13.28 -2.96
N ARG A 49 5.29 12.38 -3.93
CA ARG A 49 4.42 12.31 -5.12
C ARG A 49 3.71 10.96 -5.20
N LYS A 50 2.75 10.81 -6.11
CA LYS A 50 2.08 9.53 -6.38
C LYS A 50 3.13 8.43 -6.67
N GLY A 51 3.05 7.35 -5.92
CA GLY A 51 3.96 6.20 -6.00
C GLY A 51 5.22 6.30 -5.13
N ASP A 52 5.43 7.42 -4.42
CA ASP A 52 6.47 7.49 -3.40
C ASP A 52 6.03 6.78 -2.12
N VAL A 53 6.96 6.15 -1.46
CA VAL A 53 6.78 5.53 -0.15
C VAL A 53 7.83 6.12 0.81
N ILE A 54 7.37 6.61 1.94
CA ILE A 54 8.23 7.08 3.03
C ILE A 54 8.08 6.12 4.19
N GLN A 55 9.17 5.49 4.60
CA GLN A 55 9.24 4.75 5.85
C GLN A 55 9.59 5.71 6.98
N ILE A 56 8.76 5.72 8.01
CA ILE A 56 8.96 6.52 9.21
C ILE A 56 9.28 5.56 10.36
N PRO A 57 10.55 5.48 10.79
CA PRO A 57 10.92 4.60 11.90
C PRO A 57 10.26 5.01 13.22
N ALA A 58 10.04 4.05 14.09
CA ALA A 58 9.52 4.30 15.43
C ALA A 58 10.40 5.30 16.19
N GLY A 59 9.77 6.26 16.88
CA GLY A 59 10.47 7.24 17.71
C GLY A 59 11.07 8.43 16.97
N VAL A 60 10.96 8.50 15.65
CA VAL A 60 11.43 9.65 14.85
C VAL A 60 10.44 10.81 14.99
N LYS A 61 10.95 11.99 15.41
CA LYS A 61 10.16 13.22 15.44
C LYS A 61 10.05 13.79 14.03
N HIS A 62 8.82 13.93 13.56
CA HIS A 62 8.52 14.31 12.19
C HIS A 62 7.18 15.04 12.07
N TRP A 63 6.91 15.53 10.88
CA TRP A 63 5.60 15.97 10.43
C TRP A 63 5.39 15.59 8.97
N HIS A 64 4.14 15.57 8.52
CA HIS A 64 3.78 15.43 7.12
C HIS A 64 2.52 16.25 6.80
N GLY A 65 2.34 16.56 5.51
CA GLY A 65 1.22 17.37 5.05
C GLY A 65 1.25 17.58 3.54
N SER A 66 0.54 18.60 3.07
CA SER A 66 0.51 19.02 1.68
C SER A 66 1.51 20.15 1.41
N THR A 67 1.84 20.37 0.13
CA THR A 67 2.48 21.60 -0.29
C THR A 67 1.48 22.76 -0.28
N LYS A 68 1.97 24.01 -0.42
CA LYS A 68 1.14 25.19 -0.40
C LYS A 68 0.06 25.20 -1.48
N ASP A 69 0.37 24.64 -2.66
CA ASP A 69 -0.44 24.77 -3.86
C ASP A 69 -1.09 23.44 -4.31
N SER A 70 -0.97 22.38 -3.54
CA SER A 70 -1.51 21.07 -3.93
C SER A 70 -2.23 20.37 -2.78
N TRP A 71 -3.33 19.71 -3.07
CA TRP A 71 -3.85 18.64 -2.24
C TRP A 71 -2.82 17.52 -2.14
N PHE A 72 -2.85 16.79 -1.04
CA PHE A 72 -2.07 15.58 -0.88
C PHE A 72 -2.96 14.45 -0.38
N GLN A 73 -2.96 13.35 -1.11
CA GLN A 73 -3.65 12.12 -0.73
C GLN A 73 -2.63 11.05 -0.41
N GLN A 74 -2.81 10.39 0.73
CA GLN A 74 -1.92 9.36 1.21
C GLN A 74 -2.67 8.16 1.76
N ILE A 75 -2.05 7.00 1.66
CA ILE A 75 -2.36 5.82 2.45
C ILE A 75 -1.27 5.71 3.50
N VAL A 76 -1.66 5.47 4.74
CA VAL A 76 -0.73 5.16 5.81
C VAL A 76 -0.91 3.71 6.22
N VAL A 77 0.22 3.02 6.41
CA VAL A 77 0.26 1.65 6.90
C VAL A 77 1.06 1.66 8.19
N TYR A 78 0.45 1.23 9.27
CA TYR A 78 1.07 1.20 10.59
C TYR A 78 1.75 -0.14 10.83
N GLU A 79 2.93 -0.11 11.44
CA GLU A 79 3.57 -1.31 11.96
C GLU A 79 2.76 -1.88 13.15
N LYS A 80 2.89 -3.20 13.39
CA LYS A 80 2.16 -3.91 14.44
C LYS A 80 2.22 -3.23 15.81
N ASN A 81 3.36 -2.68 16.15
CA ASN A 81 3.61 -2.05 17.46
C ASN A 81 3.29 -0.55 17.46
N TRP A 82 2.66 -0.05 16.39
CA TRP A 82 2.26 1.34 16.37
C TRP A 82 1.28 1.62 17.51
N LYS A 83 1.69 2.49 18.40
CA LYS A 83 0.83 3.07 19.43
C LYS A 83 1.05 4.57 19.37
N PRO A 84 0.00 5.38 19.42
CA PRO A 84 0.20 6.79 19.74
C PRO A 84 0.97 6.82 21.06
N VAL A 85 2.08 7.53 21.09
CA VAL A 85 2.83 7.71 22.35
C VAL A 85 1.89 8.39 23.32
N ALA A 86 1.67 7.79 24.49
CA ALA A 86 0.77 8.33 25.50
C ALA A 86 1.19 9.77 25.83
N GLY A 87 0.27 10.74 25.64
CA GLY A 87 0.57 12.16 25.78
C GLY A 87 1.15 12.82 24.53
N SER A 88 1.42 12.10 23.46
CA SER A 88 1.59 12.69 22.15
C SER A 88 0.21 12.93 21.54
N ASP A 89 -0.50 13.88 22.08
CA ASP A 89 -1.40 14.62 21.22
C ASP A 89 -0.61 14.99 19.96
N THR A 90 -1.28 15.02 18.84
CA THR A 90 -0.73 15.30 17.52
C THR A 90 0.13 16.56 17.42
N HIS A 91 0.32 17.28 18.51
CA HIS A 91 1.07 18.54 18.62
C HIS A 91 2.12 18.56 19.76
N ALA A 92 2.46 17.42 20.37
CA ALA A 92 3.45 17.39 21.46
C ALA A 92 4.83 17.97 21.11
N GLY A 93 5.14 18.11 19.83
CA GLY A 93 6.35 18.72 19.31
C GLY A 93 6.22 20.18 18.87
N GLY A 94 5.03 20.77 18.97
CA GLY A 94 4.75 22.13 18.51
C GLY A 94 4.20 22.19 17.08
N GLU A 95 3.65 23.31 16.73
CA GLU A 95 3.19 23.61 15.37
C GLU A 95 4.36 24.07 14.49
N ILE A 96 4.22 23.86 13.19
CA ILE A 96 5.12 24.45 12.19
C ILE A 96 4.50 25.78 11.77
N THR A 97 5.18 26.86 12.10
CA THR A 97 4.71 28.21 11.77
C THR A 97 4.68 28.43 10.26
N ALA A 98 3.92 29.41 9.81
CA ALA A 98 3.90 29.80 8.39
C ALA A 98 5.26 30.26 7.88
N GLU A 99 6.08 30.91 8.73
CA GLU A 99 7.43 31.38 8.41
C GLU A 99 8.39 30.20 8.26
N GLU A 100 8.37 29.23 9.18
CA GLU A 100 9.16 28.01 9.07
C GLU A 100 8.78 27.24 7.81
N PHE A 101 7.49 27.07 7.54
CA PHE A 101 7.01 26.38 6.35
C PHE A 101 7.42 27.08 5.05
N ALA A 102 7.39 28.41 5.00
CA ALA A 102 7.82 29.20 3.83
C ALA A 102 9.34 29.12 3.57
N SER A 103 10.12 28.87 4.62
CA SER A 103 11.59 28.79 4.56
C SER A 103 12.12 27.36 4.42
N LEU A 104 11.25 26.34 4.27
CA LEU A 104 11.67 24.96 4.18
C LEU A 104 12.63 24.72 3.01
N LYS A 105 13.75 24.07 3.32
CA LYS A 105 14.58 23.44 2.30
C LYS A 105 13.90 22.15 1.87
N MET A 106 13.41 22.12 0.64
CA MET A 106 12.74 20.95 0.06
C MET A 106 13.69 20.21 -0.87
N ILE A 107 13.60 18.87 -0.85
CA ILE A 107 14.32 17.98 -1.77
C ILE A 107 13.34 16.99 -2.37
N GLU A 108 13.63 16.51 -3.58
CA GLU A 108 12.91 15.35 -4.15
C GLU A 108 13.21 14.11 -3.31
N ASN A 109 12.26 13.17 -3.28
CA ASN A 109 12.45 11.91 -2.56
C ASN A 109 13.70 11.18 -3.11
N PRO A 110 14.76 10.99 -2.30
CA PRO A 110 15.99 10.36 -2.75
C PRO A 110 15.80 8.87 -3.07
N ASP A 111 14.78 8.24 -2.48
CA ASP A 111 14.48 6.81 -2.65
C ASP A 111 13.48 6.54 -3.77
N ARG A 112 13.11 7.59 -4.54
CA ARG A 112 12.19 7.44 -5.67
C ARG A 112 12.78 6.54 -6.74
N VAL A 113 12.13 5.40 -6.98
CA VAL A 113 12.52 4.44 -8.01
C VAL A 113 12.06 4.90 -9.39
N LYS A 114 12.94 4.77 -10.39
CA LYS A 114 12.56 4.95 -11.80
C LYS A 114 11.71 3.77 -12.24
N LYS A 115 10.49 4.02 -12.69
CA LYS A 115 9.55 2.99 -13.09
C LYS A 115 9.86 2.46 -14.50
N HIS A 116 9.78 1.14 -14.68
CA HIS A 116 9.84 0.47 -15.98
C HIS A 116 8.57 0.71 -16.81
N ASP A 117 7.45 1.00 -16.14
CA ASP A 117 6.21 1.39 -16.76
C ASP A 117 5.66 2.64 -16.06
N ALA A 118 5.69 3.78 -16.77
CA ALA A 118 5.28 5.06 -16.21
C ALA A 118 3.77 5.20 -15.97
N SER A 119 2.96 4.33 -16.60
CA SER A 119 1.50 4.32 -16.41
C SER A 119 1.09 3.76 -15.06
N LEU A 120 1.89 2.87 -14.49
CA LEU A 120 1.62 2.22 -13.20
C LEU A 120 1.99 3.11 -12.01
N MET A 121 1.35 2.86 -10.87
CA MET A 121 1.62 3.62 -9.65
C MET A 121 3.03 3.38 -9.12
N PHE A 122 3.47 2.12 -9.06
CA PHE A 122 4.81 1.73 -8.62
C PHE A 122 5.60 1.05 -9.73
N ASP A 123 6.88 0.84 -9.49
CA ASP A 123 7.69 0.06 -10.41
C ASP A 123 7.29 -1.42 -10.35
N ARG A 124 6.95 -1.98 -11.51
CA ARG A 124 6.63 -3.42 -11.67
C ARG A 124 7.86 -4.32 -11.78
N GLY A 125 9.03 -3.74 -11.89
CA GLY A 125 10.26 -4.46 -12.23
C GLY A 125 10.40 -4.73 -13.73
N GLU A 126 11.61 -5.14 -14.10
CA GLU A 126 12.00 -5.34 -15.51
C GLU A 126 11.32 -6.56 -16.15
N LYS A 127 11.24 -7.67 -15.41
CA LYS A 127 10.78 -8.96 -15.92
C LYS A 127 9.63 -9.53 -15.12
N PRO A 128 8.67 -10.19 -15.79
CA PRO A 128 7.65 -10.94 -15.09
C PRO A 128 8.23 -12.21 -14.46
N VAL A 129 7.50 -12.73 -13.50
CA VAL A 129 7.82 -13.95 -12.75
C VAL A 129 6.69 -14.95 -12.94
N LYS A 130 7.04 -16.21 -13.17
CA LYS A 130 6.10 -17.31 -13.26
C LYS A 130 6.06 -18.07 -11.94
N PHE A 131 4.89 -18.09 -11.32
CA PHE A 131 4.61 -18.92 -10.14
C PHE A 131 3.68 -20.07 -10.52
N PRO A 132 3.87 -21.29 -9.96
CA PRO A 132 2.97 -22.42 -10.21
C PRO A 132 1.51 -22.15 -9.80
N THR A 133 1.31 -21.19 -8.94
CA THR A 133 0.01 -20.79 -8.35
C THR A 133 -0.71 -19.68 -9.13
N PHE A 134 -0.22 -19.34 -10.32
CA PHE A 134 -0.84 -18.40 -11.25
C PHE A 134 -1.00 -19.08 -12.61
N ASN A 135 -2.09 -18.76 -13.33
CA ASN A 135 -2.30 -19.29 -14.68
C ASN A 135 -1.33 -18.71 -15.72
N GLY A 136 -0.56 -17.68 -15.38
CA GLY A 136 0.44 -17.06 -16.24
C GLY A 136 1.54 -16.34 -15.47
N GLU A 137 2.21 -15.42 -16.13
CA GLU A 137 3.27 -14.60 -15.54
C GLU A 137 2.70 -13.31 -14.95
N VAL A 138 3.25 -12.89 -13.81
CA VAL A 138 2.90 -11.62 -13.12
C VAL A 138 4.18 -10.84 -12.86
N TYR A 139 4.05 -9.52 -12.67
CA TYR A 139 5.14 -8.74 -12.11
C TYR A 139 4.92 -8.62 -10.61
N ARG A 140 5.98 -8.78 -9.84
CA ARG A 140 5.94 -8.66 -8.38
C ARG A 140 7.19 -7.98 -7.86
N THR A 141 7.00 -6.86 -7.19
CA THR A 141 8.06 -6.10 -6.52
C THR A 141 7.69 -5.83 -5.06
N ASN A 142 8.65 -5.43 -4.26
CA ASN A 142 8.38 -4.96 -2.91
C ASN A 142 8.06 -3.46 -2.95
N VAL A 143 7.02 -3.05 -2.23
CA VAL A 143 6.66 -1.63 -2.08
C VAL A 143 7.65 -0.92 -1.18
N VAL A 144 8.25 -1.64 -0.24
CA VAL A 144 9.28 -1.14 0.67
C VAL A 144 10.59 -1.87 0.41
N THR A 145 11.68 -1.12 0.35
CA THR A 145 13.02 -1.65 0.06
C THR A 145 13.74 -2.20 1.29
N VAL A 146 13.29 -1.83 2.49
CA VAL A 146 13.87 -2.33 3.73
C VAL A 146 13.16 -3.63 4.12
N GLU A 147 13.88 -4.73 3.93
CA GLU A 147 13.40 -6.04 4.35
C GLU A 147 13.28 -6.10 5.87
N ASN A 148 12.05 -6.35 6.33
CA ASN A 148 11.71 -6.95 7.61
C ASN A 148 12.46 -6.43 8.85
N GLU A 149 12.26 -5.18 9.21
CA GLU A 149 12.31 -4.88 10.63
C GLU A 149 11.18 -5.68 11.31
N ALA A 150 11.49 -6.32 12.44
CA ALA A 150 10.53 -7.14 13.17
C ALA A 150 9.26 -6.33 13.45
N GLY A 151 8.15 -6.75 12.85
CA GLY A 151 6.85 -6.06 12.96
C GLY A 151 6.41 -5.25 11.74
N SER A 152 7.25 -5.14 10.71
CA SER A 152 6.85 -4.52 9.44
C SER A 152 5.94 -5.46 8.65
N PRO A 153 4.77 -5.01 8.17
CA PRO A 153 3.94 -5.82 7.28
C PRO A 153 4.66 -6.03 5.94
N GLY A 154 4.65 -7.26 5.43
CA GLY A 154 5.08 -7.52 4.06
C GLY A 154 4.14 -6.78 3.10
N MET A 155 4.70 -5.92 2.24
CA MET A 155 3.96 -5.18 1.22
C MET A 155 4.52 -5.48 -0.15
N HIS A 156 3.69 -6.07 -1.01
CA HIS A 156 4.07 -6.42 -2.38
C HIS A 156 3.20 -5.67 -3.38
N TYR A 157 3.84 -5.14 -4.39
CA TYR A 157 3.14 -4.64 -5.57
C TYR A 157 3.05 -5.77 -6.60
N VAL A 158 1.83 -6.14 -6.94
CA VAL A 158 1.58 -7.22 -7.89
C VAL A 158 0.81 -6.67 -9.07
N VAL A 159 1.35 -6.90 -10.28
CA VAL A 159 0.74 -6.49 -11.53
C VAL A 159 0.36 -7.74 -12.31
N PHE A 160 -0.92 -7.88 -12.56
CA PHE A 160 -1.53 -8.95 -13.35
C PHE A 160 -1.72 -8.44 -14.78
N PRO A 161 -1.06 -9.03 -15.77
CA PRO A 161 -1.46 -8.85 -17.16
C PRO A 161 -2.90 -9.30 -17.38
N GLU A 162 -3.47 -8.96 -18.52
CA GLU A 162 -4.80 -9.32 -18.96
C GLU A 162 -5.10 -10.82 -18.78
N GLY A 163 -6.21 -11.14 -18.10
CA GLY A 163 -6.67 -12.52 -17.91
C GLY A 163 -5.84 -13.38 -16.98
N ILE A 164 -4.86 -12.80 -16.28
CA ILE A 164 -4.05 -13.53 -15.30
C ILE A 164 -4.71 -13.48 -13.92
N TYR A 165 -4.78 -14.62 -13.27
CA TYR A 165 -5.34 -14.82 -11.93
C TYR A 165 -4.53 -15.86 -11.16
N ASN A 166 -4.72 -15.90 -9.84
CA ASN A 166 -4.08 -16.86 -8.96
C ASN A 166 -5.03 -18.00 -8.52
N ALA A 167 -4.43 -19.05 -8.02
CA ALA A 167 -5.17 -20.16 -7.39
C ALA A 167 -5.90 -19.70 -6.13
N TRP A 168 -6.89 -20.44 -5.70
CA TRP A 168 -7.46 -20.32 -4.38
C TRP A 168 -6.36 -20.41 -3.33
N HIS A 169 -6.37 -19.52 -2.36
CA HIS A 169 -5.36 -19.50 -1.30
C HIS A 169 -5.92 -18.86 -0.03
N SER A 170 -5.22 -19.05 1.07
CA SER A 170 -5.51 -18.36 2.33
C SER A 170 -4.22 -17.87 2.97
N HIS A 171 -4.30 -16.77 3.71
CA HIS A 171 -3.21 -16.22 4.50
C HIS A 171 -3.49 -16.44 5.98
N GLU A 172 -2.55 -17.07 6.69
CA GLU A 172 -2.66 -17.30 8.14
C GLU A 172 -2.86 -15.99 8.91
N GLY A 173 -2.20 -14.92 8.47
CA GLY A 173 -2.29 -13.59 9.06
C GLY A 173 -3.41 -12.70 8.50
N GLY A 174 -4.07 -13.10 7.41
CA GLY A 174 -4.96 -12.26 6.63
C GLY A 174 -4.24 -11.35 5.63
N GLN A 175 -4.99 -10.78 4.71
CA GLN A 175 -4.45 -9.93 3.64
C GLN A 175 -5.34 -8.72 3.36
N ILE A 176 -4.73 -7.59 3.04
CA ILE A 176 -5.40 -6.42 2.45
C ILE A 176 -4.87 -6.24 1.03
N LEU A 177 -5.79 -6.05 0.08
CA LEU A 177 -5.48 -5.65 -1.29
C LEU A 177 -5.93 -4.22 -1.48
N ILE A 178 -5.03 -3.34 -1.94
CA ILE A 178 -5.34 -1.95 -2.28
C ILE A 178 -5.12 -1.78 -3.77
N VAL A 179 -6.18 -1.57 -4.53
CA VAL A 179 -6.10 -1.44 -5.99
C VAL A 179 -5.48 -0.10 -6.37
N THR A 180 -4.46 -0.15 -7.20
CA THR A 180 -3.71 1.02 -7.65
C THR A 180 -3.89 1.35 -9.11
N ASP A 181 -4.13 0.33 -9.95
CA ASP A 181 -4.23 0.50 -11.39
C ASP A 181 -5.18 -0.57 -11.99
N GLY A 182 -5.95 -0.19 -12.99
CA GLY A 182 -6.82 -1.06 -13.77
C GLY A 182 -8.04 -1.60 -13.04
N THR A 183 -8.55 -2.71 -13.56
CA THR A 183 -9.72 -3.44 -13.03
C THR A 183 -9.37 -4.89 -12.82
N GLY A 184 -9.80 -5.46 -11.71
CA GLY A 184 -9.61 -6.85 -11.38
C GLY A 184 -10.78 -7.42 -10.61
N TYR A 185 -10.65 -8.67 -10.19
CA TYR A 185 -11.67 -9.41 -9.47
C TYR A 185 -11.11 -10.06 -8.23
N HIS A 186 -11.98 -10.18 -7.24
CA HIS A 186 -11.69 -10.86 -5.98
C HIS A 186 -12.91 -11.68 -5.56
N GLN A 187 -12.69 -12.82 -4.91
CA GLN A 187 -13.77 -13.59 -4.32
C GLN A 187 -13.29 -14.34 -3.08
N ILE A 188 -14.03 -14.22 -1.99
CA ILE A 188 -13.93 -15.12 -0.86
C ILE A 188 -14.73 -16.40 -1.20
N LYS A 189 -14.18 -17.58 -0.91
CA LYS A 189 -14.80 -18.87 -1.24
C LYS A 189 -16.22 -18.98 -0.66
N GLY A 190 -17.18 -19.22 -1.53
CA GLY A 190 -18.61 -19.24 -1.18
C GLY A 190 -19.30 -17.88 -1.14
N GLY A 191 -18.57 -16.78 -1.36
CA GLY A 191 -19.11 -15.42 -1.50
C GLY A 191 -19.36 -15.04 -2.95
N GLN A 192 -19.82 -13.80 -3.15
CA GLN A 192 -19.96 -13.20 -4.49
C GLN A 192 -18.60 -12.77 -5.02
N VAL A 193 -18.48 -12.71 -6.34
CA VAL A 193 -17.33 -12.10 -7.00
C VAL A 193 -17.45 -10.58 -6.89
N GLU A 194 -16.38 -9.95 -6.48
CA GLU A 194 -16.25 -8.50 -6.38
C GLU A 194 -15.41 -8.00 -7.54
N GLU A 195 -15.95 -7.08 -8.32
CA GLU A 195 -15.16 -6.32 -9.30
C GLU A 195 -14.47 -5.16 -8.58
N LEU A 196 -13.16 -5.07 -8.72
CA LEU A 196 -12.32 -4.10 -8.03
C LEU A 196 -11.76 -3.05 -8.99
N HIS A 197 -11.85 -1.79 -8.58
CA HIS A 197 -11.36 -0.62 -9.32
C HIS A 197 -10.31 0.16 -8.52
N VAL A 198 -9.61 1.06 -9.18
CA VAL A 198 -8.59 1.91 -8.54
C VAL A 198 -9.16 2.64 -7.31
N GLY A 199 -8.53 2.42 -6.18
CA GLY A 199 -8.92 2.98 -4.87
C GLY A 199 -9.77 2.03 -4.01
N ASP A 200 -10.24 0.91 -4.56
CA ASP A 200 -10.93 -0.11 -3.78
C ASP A 200 -9.96 -0.89 -2.89
N VAL A 201 -10.52 -1.39 -1.80
CA VAL A 201 -9.78 -2.19 -0.81
C VAL A 201 -10.56 -3.47 -0.54
N ALA A 202 -9.97 -4.62 -0.84
CA ALA A 202 -10.47 -5.92 -0.42
C ALA A 202 -9.74 -6.38 0.84
N PHE A 203 -10.50 -6.91 1.81
CA PHE A 203 -9.96 -7.48 3.04
C PHE A 203 -10.28 -8.97 3.13
N CYS A 204 -9.23 -9.76 3.24
CA CYS A 204 -9.30 -11.20 3.44
C CYS A 204 -8.92 -11.49 4.90
N PRO A 205 -9.89 -11.85 5.77
CA PRO A 205 -9.59 -12.23 7.16
C PRO A 205 -8.57 -13.36 7.26
N PRO A 206 -7.91 -13.55 8.40
CA PRO A 206 -7.04 -14.69 8.64
C PRO A 206 -7.71 -16.02 8.26
N ASP A 207 -6.95 -16.91 7.62
CA ASP A 207 -7.36 -18.27 7.18
C ASP A 207 -8.55 -18.30 6.21
N THR A 208 -8.96 -17.15 5.66
CA THR A 208 -10.06 -17.07 4.70
C THR A 208 -9.56 -17.41 3.30
N THR A 209 -10.15 -18.44 2.68
CA THR A 209 -9.82 -18.84 1.32
C THR A 209 -10.41 -17.86 0.30
N HIS A 210 -9.57 -17.36 -0.60
CA HIS A 210 -9.95 -16.41 -1.63
C HIS A 210 -9.07 -16.58 -2.87
N TRP A 211 -9.42 -15.88 -3.95
CA TRP A 211 -8.60 -15.67 -5.14
C TRP A 211 -8.75 -14.23 -5.63
N HIS A 212 -7.82 -13.79 -6.45
CA HIS A 212 -7.90 -12.50 -7.16
C HIS A 212 -7.16 -12.57 -8.49
N GLY A 213 -7.51 -11.66 -9.41
CA GLY A 213 -6.92 -11.64 -10.74
C GLY A 213 -7.33 -10.43 -11.56
N GLY A 214 -6.67 -10.26 -12.70
CA GLY A 214 -6.88 -9.14 -13.63
C GLY A 214 -8.08 -9.35 -14.55
N SER A 215 -8.69 -8.27 -15.00
CA SER A 215 -9.74 -8.33 -16.00
C SER A 215 -9.24 -8.98 -17.30
N LEU A 216 -10.19 -9.39 -18.16
CA LEU A 216 -9.89 -9.93 -19.49
C LEU A 216 -9.49 -8.83 -20.51
N TYR A 217 -9.50 -7.56 -20.09
CA TYR A 217 -9.42 -6.41 -21.01
C TYR A 217 -8.33 -5.40 -20.60
N GLY A 218 -7.46 -5.76 -19.69
CA GLY A 218 -6.37 -4.86 -19.29
C GLY A 218 -5.62 -5.29 -18.05
N THR A 219 -4.57 -4.55 -17.78
CA THR A 219 -3.72 -4.76 -16.61
C THR A 219 -4.48 -4.42 -15.32
N PHE A 220 -4.24 -5.21 -14.29
CA PHE A 220 -4.70 -4.97 -12.93
C PHE A 220 -3.51 -4.93 -11.97
N ALA A 221 -3.46 -3.95 -11.10
CA ALA A 221 -2.39 -3.89 -10.11
C ALA A 221 -2.90 -3.48 -8.73
N HIS A 222 -2.30 -4.08 -7.72
CA HIS A 222 -2.62 -3.79 -6.33
C HIS A 222 -1.38 -3.88 -5.42
N ILE A 223 -1.46 -3.23 -4.27
CA ILE A 223 -0.60 -3.52 -3.13
C ILE A 223 -1.24 -4.65 -2.34
N ALA A 224 -0.50 -5.74 -2.12
CA ALA A 224 -0.88 -6.82 -1.22
C ALA A 224 -0.14 -6.64 0.12
N ILE A 225 -0.88 -6.51 1.21
CA ILE A 225 -0.34 -6.30 2.55
C ILE A 225 -0.70 -7.50 3.42
N ASN A 226 0.31 -8.18 3.97
CA ASN A 226 0.09 -9.18 5.00
C ASN A 226 -0.23 -8.46 6.33
N THR A 227 -1.43 -8.67 6.86
CA THR A 227 -1.91 -7.92 8.04
C THR A 227 -1.30 -8.38 9.36
N ASN A 228 -0.69 -9.57 9.39
CA ASN A 228 0.03 -10.06 10.56
C ASN A 228 1.42 -10.60 10.18
N PRO A 229 2.46 -9.81 10.34
CA PRO A 229 3.82 -10.21 9.97
C PRO A 229 4.36 -11.40 10.76
N GLU A 230 3.80 -11.72 11.94
CA GLU A 230 4.17 -12.91 12.72
C GLU A 230 3.54 -14.20 12.19
N LYS A 231 2.58 -14.09 11.29
CA LYS A 231 1.87 -15.19 10.66
C LYS A 231 1.98 -15.09 9.14
N PRO A 232 3.16 -15.31 8.56
CA PRO A 232 3.41 -15.12 7.13
C PRO A 232 2.93 -16.28 6.26
N GLY A 233 2.37 -17.34 6.86
CA GLY A 233 1.98 -18.57 6.17
C GLY A 233 0.92 -18.32 5.11
N VAL A 234 1.13 -18.95 3.93
CA VAL A 234 0.16 -18.96 2.83
C VAL A 234 -0.11 -20.41 2.44
N THR A 235 -1.38 -20.80 2.40
CA THR A 235 -1.80 -22.10 1.92
C THR A 235 -2.44 -21.96 0.55
N TRP A 236 -1.95 -22.72 -0.42
CA TRP A 236 -2.45 -22.74 -1.79
C TRP A 236 -3.30 -23.97 -2.04
N TYR A 237 -4.40 -23.78 -2.77
CA TYR A 237 -5.37 -24.82 -3.12
C TYR A 237 -5.43 -24.96 -4.65
N GLU A 238 -6.55 -25.47 -5.14
CA GLU A 238 -6.79 -25.67 -6.56
C GLU A 238 -6.84 -24.37 -7.36
N MET A 239 -6.40 -24.43 -8.60
CA MET A 239 -6.58 -23.37 -9.59
C MET A 239 -7.99 -23.46 -10.18
N MET A 240 -8.68 -22.35 -10.34
CA MET A 240 -9.89 -22.26 -11.12
C MET A 240 -9.60 -22.58 -12.58
N SER A 241 -10.55 -23.19 -13.31
CA SER A 241 -10.39 -23.37 -14.74
C SER A 241 -10.47 -22.02 -15.48
N GLU A 242 -9.81 -21.91 -16.61
CA GLU A 242 -9.86 -20.70 -17.43
C GLU A 242 -11.31 -20.43 -17.93
N GLU A 243 -12.08 -21.48 -18.19
CA GLU A 243 -13.48 -21.38 -18.58
C GLU A 243 -14.33 -20.76 -17.47
N ASP A 244 -14.18 -21.26 -16.23
CA ASP A 244 -14.91 -20.71 -15.08
C ASP A 244 -14.50 -19.27 -14.78
N TYR A 245 -13.21 -18.95 -14.88
CA TYR A 245 -12.74 -17.58 -14.72
C TYR A 245 -13.39 -16.64 -15.74
N ARG A 246 -13.47 -17.04 -17.01
CA ARG A 246 -14.11 -16.25 -18.08
C ARG A 246 -15.60 -16.04 -17.81
N LYS A 247 -16.33 -17.08 -17.43
CA LYS A 247 -17.77 -16.97 -17.10
C LYS A 247 -18.00 -15.99 -15.94
N ILE A 248 -17.23 -16.13 -14.88
CA ILE A 248 -17.36 -15.28 -13.69
C ILE A 248 -17.07 -13.79 -14.02
N THR A 249 -16.04 -13.52 -14.82
CA THR A 249 -15.60 -12.16 -15.10
C THR A 249 -16.35 -11.50 -16.26
N GLN A 250 -17.14 -12.25 -17.03
CA GLN A 250 -18.03 -11.74 -18.07
C GLN A 250 -19.49 -11.58 -17.62
N GLY A 251 -19.82 -12.01 -16.40
CA GLY A 251 -21.15 -11.91 -15.83
C GLY A 251 -22.15 -12.92 -16.42
N GLU A 252 -21.66 -14.07 -16.88
CA GLU A 252 -22.46 -15.19 -17.40
C GLU A 252 -22.79 -16.23 -16.31
#